data_03a0b9f0b890620f7d8c806eb6ec8c16
#
_entry.id   03a0b9f0b890620f7d8c806eb6ec8c16
#
_cell.length_a   1.000
_cell.length_b   1.000
_cell.length_c   1.000
_cell.angle_alpha   90.00
_cell.angle_beta   90.00
_cell.angle_gamma   90.00
#
_symmetry.space_group_name_H-M   'P 1'
#
loop_
_entity.id
_entity.type
_entity.pdbx_description
1 polymer ?
#
loop_
_entity_poly.entity_id
_entity_poly.type
_entity_poly.pdbx_seq_one_letter_code
_entity_poly.pdbx_strand_id
1 'polypeptide(L)'
;MNKGIETYQENTITTQSQGRIIVMLYDGAIKFLKQAIPEMQAGNHEAKSKYLNKAEDIINELSTVLDMEAGGQIATNLRALYTFMIRQLHEANLKNEPAKLEEVIKLLEELNQSWKAIAG
;
A
#
# COMPACT_ATOMS: atom_id res chain seq x y z
N MET A 1 -37.88 -10.57 3.27
CA MET A 1 -37.00 -9.89 2.33
C MET A 1 -36.34 -10.88 1.39
N ASN A 2 -36.12 -10.51 0.14
CA ASN A 2 -35.59 -11.43 -0.86
C ASN A 2 -34.09 -11.56 -0.69
N LYS A 3 -33.61 -12.78 -0.41
CA LYS A 3 -32.18 -13.06 -0.19
C LYS A 3 -31.30 -12.73 -1.42
N GLY A 4 -31.85 -12.89 -2.63
CA GLY A 4 -31.10 -12.56 -3.85
C GLY A 4 -30.80 -11.07 -3.96
N ILE A 5 -31.78 -10.23 -3.59
CA ILE A 5 -31.58 -8.78 -3.61
C ILE A 5 -30.59 -8.35 -2.53
N GLU A 6 -30.69 -8.92 -1.33
CA GLU A 6 -29.75 -8.65 -0.25
C GLU A 6 -28.32 -9.02 -0.64
N THR A 7 -28.13 -10.21 -1.21
CA THR A 7 -26.81 -10.67 -1.65
C THR A 7 -26.22 -9.77 -2.73
N TYR A 8 -27.06 -9.35 -3.69
CA TYR A 8 -26.61 -8.43 -4.74
C TYR A 8 -26.19 -7.08 -4.15
N GLN A 9 -26.98 -6.51 -3.24
CA GLN A 9 -26.65 -5.24 -2.60
C GLN A 9 -25.36 -5.35 -1.77
N GLU A 10 -25.19 -6.43 -1.01
CA GLU A 10 -24.00 -6.68 -0.22
C GLU A 10 -22.76 -6.77 -1.12
N ASN A 11 -22.84 -7.52 -2.22
CA ASN A 11 -21.73 -7.65 -3.15
C ASN A 11 -21.34 -6.32 -3.78
N THR A 12 -22.33 -5.50 -4.16
CA THR A 12 -22.09 -4.17 -4.72
C THR A 12 -21.38 -3.27 -3.72
N ILE A 13 -21.88 -3.24 -2.48
CA ILE A 13 -21.28 -2.45 -1.39
C ILE A 13 -19.86 -2.94 -1.11
N THR A 14 -19.66 -4.26 -1.04
CA THR A 14 -18.36 -4.84 -0.77
C THR A 14 -17.32 -4.46 -1.85
N THR A 15 -17.73 -4.49 -3.13
CA THR A 15 -16.83 -4.11 -4.24
C THR A 15 -16.42 -2.65 -4.15
N GLN A 16 -17.37 -1.73 -3.87
CA GLN A 16 -17.06 -0.32 -3.67
C GLN A 16 -16.17 -0.12 -2.45
N SER A 17 -16.46 -0.84 -1.36
CA SER A 17 -15.67 -0.76 -0.13
C SER A 17 -14.25 -1.24 -0.34
N GLN A 18 -14.03 -2.27 -1.16
CA GLN A 18 -12.69 -2.75 -1.47
C GLN A 18 -11.86 -1.69 -2.19
N GLY A 19 -12.44 -0.99 -3.16
CA GLY A 19 -11.75 0.09 -3.85
C GLY A 19 -11.31 1.18 -2.90
N ARG A 20 -12.19 1.57 -1.99
CA ARG A 20 -11.89 2.58 -0.96
C ARG A 20 -10.83 2.09 0.01
N ILE A 21 -10.90 0.83 0.42
CA ILE A 21 -9.91 0.23 1.31
C ILE A 21 -8.54 0.25 0.67
N ILE A 22 -8.43 -0.10 -0.61
CA ILE A 22 -7.16 -0.07 -1.34
C ILE A 22 -6.58 1.36 -1.32
N VAL A 23 -7.38 2.37 -1.65
CA VAL A 23 -6.93 3.76 -1.61
C VAL A 23 -6.48 4.16 -0.21
N MET A 24 -7.23 3.77 0.83
CA MET A 24 -6.85 4.04 2.22
C MET A 24 -5.51 3.39 2.58
N LEU A 25 -5.27 2.17 2.11
CA LEU A 25 -4.01 1.47 2.35
C LEU A 25 -2.84 2.22 1.68
N TYR A 26 -3.00 2.62 0.42
CA TYR A 26 -1.98 3.42 -0.25
C TYR A 26 -1.71 4.73 0.48
N ASP A 27 -2.77 5.46 0.84
CA ASP A 27 -2.63 6.72 1.58
C ASP A 27 -1.90 6.51 2.91
N GLY A 28 -2.22 5.42 3.62
CA GLY A 28 -1.60 5.09 4.89
C GLY A 28 -0.11 4.77 4.75
N ALA A 29 0.25 3.96 3.76
CA ALA A 29 1.65 3.62 3.50
C ALA A 29 2.45 4.87 3.15
N ILE A 30 1.94 5.71 2.28
CA ILE A 30 2.57 6.96 1.89
C ILE A 30 2.79 7.86 3.11
N LYS A 31 1.75 8.00 3.95
CA LYS A 31 1.82 8.81 5.16
C LYS A 31 2.92 8.33 6.10
N PHE A 32 2.98 7.03 6.38
CA PHE A 32 3.99 6.49 7.30
C PHE A 32 5.40 6.64 6.74
N LEU A 33 5.58 6.46 5.43
CA LEU A 33 6.89 6.67 4.81
C LEU A 33 7.32 8.13 4.89
N LYS A 34 6.40 9.06 4.67
CA LYS A 34 6.68 10.49 4.82
C LYS A 34 7.01 10.87 6.25
N GLN A 35 6.45 10.17 7.23
CA GLN A 35 6.79 10.36 8.64
C GLN A 35 8.14 9.75 9.01
N ALA A 36 8.52 8.66 8.34
CA ALA A 36 9.80 7.99 8.60
C ALA A 36 11.01 8.83 8.18
N ILE A 37 10.90 9.60 7.09
CA ILE A 37 12.03 10.36 6.55
C ILE A 37 12.61 11.37 7.55
N PRO A 38 11.81 12.25 8.17
CA PRO A 38 12.37 13.19 9.17
C PRO A 38 13.02 12.47 10.36
N GLU A 39 12.42 11.37 10.81
CA GLU A 39 12.97 10.60 11.92
C GLU A 39 14.30 9.95 11.54
N MET A 40 14.41 9.48 10.31
CA MET A 40 15.66 8.93 9.77
C MET A 40 16.75 10.00 9.72
N GLN A 41 16.40 11.18 9.23
CA GLN A 41 17.33 12.31 9.13
C GLN A 41 17.78 12.82 10.48
N ALA A 42 16.89 12.77 11.48
CA ALA A 42 17.19 13.22 12.84
C ALA A 42 17.92 12.16 13.69
N GLY A 43 18.09 10.95 13.16
CA GLY A 43 18.74 9.86 13.90
C GLY A 43 17.84 9.19 14.93
N ASN A 44 16.54 9.40 14.87
CA ASN A 44 15.57 8.79 15.79
C ASN A 44 15.23 7.38 15.32
N HIS A 45 16.10 6.43 15.61
CA HIS A 45 16.03 5.07 15.07
C HIS A 45 14.75 4.32 15.47
N GLU A 46 14.29 4.48 16.71
CA GLU A 46 13.09 3.83 17.19
C GLU A 46 11.84 4.32 16.44
N ALA A 47 11.67 5.63 16.32
CA ALA A 47 10.55 6.22 15.61
C ALA A 47 10.59 5.89 14.11
N LYS A 48 11.77 5.98 13.50
CA LYS A 48 11.98 5.59 12.11
C LYS A 48 11.52 4.16 11.87
N SER A 49 11.99 3.22 12.67
CA SER A 49 11.66 1.81 12.52
C SER A 49 10.17 1.54 12.72
N LYS A 50 9.56 2.23 13.68
CA LYS A 50 8.11 2.13 13.91
C LYS A 50 7.31 2.49 12.66
N TYR A 51 7.62 3.63 12.03
CA TYR A 51 6.91 4.07 10.84
C TYR A 51 7.18 3.16 9.64
N LEU A 52 8.42 2.71 9.47
CA LEU A 52 8.76 1.78 8.40
C LEU A 52 8.05 0.43 8.56
N ASN A 53 7.95 -0.08 9.78
CA ASN A 53 7.24 -1.33 10.05
C ASN A 53 5.74 -1.19 9.73
N LYS A 54 5.14 -0.06 10.07
CA LYS A 54 3.73 0.21 9.74
C LYS A 54 3.52 0.28 8.23
N ALA A 55 4.40 0.93 7.51
CA ALA A 55 4.33 0.99 6.06
C ALA A 55 4.48 -0.40 5.44
N GLU A 56 5.42 -1.20 5.93
CA GLU A 56 5.61 -2.58 5.47
C GLU A 56 4.37 -3.43 5.67
N ASP A 57 3.76 -3.34 6.86
CA ASP A 57 2.53 -4.07 7.17
C ASP A 57 1.42 -3.73 6.16
N ILE A 58 1.29 -2.46 5.81
CA ILE A 58 0.29 -2.01 4.85
C ILE A 58 0.59 -2.55 3.45
N ILE A 59 1.85 -2.50 3.02
CA ILE A 59 2.23 -3.01 1.69
C ILE A 59 2.00 -4.52 1.62
N ASN A 60 2.26 -5.25 2.70
CA ASN A 60 1.94 -6.67 2.78
C ASN A 60 0.44 -6.92 2.68
N GLU A 61 -0.38 -6.06 3.31
CA GLU A 61 -1.83 -6.15 3.20
C GLU A 61 -2.28 -5.89 1.76
N LEU A 62 -1.68 -4.94 1.06
CA LEU A 62 -1.95 -4.71 -0.36
C LEU A 62 -1.69 -5.97 -1.20
N SER A 63 -0.60 -6.69 -0.90
CA SER A 63 -0.32 -7.96 -1.58
C SER A 63 -1.40 -9.01 -1.29
N THR A 64 -1.87 -9.06 -0.04
CA THR A 64 -2.88 -10.02 0.40
C THR A 64 -4.21 -9.82 -0.32
N VAL A 65 -4.61 -8.56 -0.56
CA VAL A 65 -5.90 -8.28 -1.20
C VAL A 65 -5.87 -8.39 -2.74
N LEU A 66 -4.71 -8.67 -3.34
CA LEU A 66 -4.62 -8.89 -4.78
C LEU A 66 -5.35 -10.18 -5.16
N ASP A 67 -6.22 -10.08 -6.16
CA ASP A 67 -6.82 -11.26 -6.78
C ASP A 67 -5.90 -11.75 -7.90
N MET A 68 -5.04 -12.70 -7.57
CA MET A 68 -4.03 -13.22 -8.51
C MET A 68 -4.65 -13.94 -9.69
N GLU A 69 -5.80 -14.57 -9.48
CA GLU A 69 -6.48 -15.30 -10.54
C GLU A 69 -7.18 -14.36 -11.53
N ALA A 70 -8.01 -13.46 -11.01
CA ALA A 70 -8.75 -12.52 -11.84
C ALA A 70 -7.87 -11.42 -12.41
N GLY A 71 -6.83 -10.99 -11.68
CA GLY A 71 -5.93 -9.92 -12.09
C GLY A 71 -4.87 -10.33 -13.10
N GLY A 72 -4.60 -11.63 -13.21
CA GLY A 72 -3.63 -12.16 -14.17
C GLY A 72 -2.27 -11.49 -14.11
N GLN A 73 -1.77 -11.02 -15.25
CA GLN A 73 -0.44 -10.41 -15.36
C GLN A 73 -0.34 -9.11 -14.56
N ILE A 74 -1.42 -8.33 -14.47
CA ILE A 74 -1.42 -7.08 -13.72
C ILE A 74 -1.19 -7.36 -12.23
N ALA A 75 -1.89 -8.35 -11.68
CA ALA A 75 -1.72 -8.72 -10.27
C ALA A 75 -0.31 -9.25 -10.00
N THR A 76 0.23 -10.04 -10.91
CA THR A 76 1.61 -10.56 -10.82
C THR A 76 2.62 -9.41 -10.81
N ASN A 77 2.43 -8.43 -11.67
CA ASN A 77 3.32 -7.27 -11.76
C ASN A 77 3.23 -6.40 -10.49
N LEU A 78 2.03 -6.19 -9.98
CA LEU A 78 1.83 -5.43 -8.74
C LEU A 78 2.49 -6.12 -7.55
N ARG A 79 2.35 -7.45 -7.45
CA ARG A 79 2.99 -8.21 -6.39
C ARG A 79 4.51 -8.08 -6.43
N ALA A 80 5.08 -8.12 -7.63
CA ALA A 80 6.52 -7.91 -7.81
C ALA A 80 6.95 -6.52 -7.37
N LEU A 81 6.15 -5.49 -7.69
CA LEU A 81 6.41 -4.12 -7.23
C LEU A 81 6.35 -4.00 -5.72
N TYR A 82 5.36 -4.62 -5.06
CA TYR A 82 5.26 -4.59 -3.61
C TYR A 82 6.44 -5.29 -2.95
N THR A 83 6.89 -6.41 -3.51
CA THR A 83 8.09 -7.10 -3.02
C THR A 83 9.33 -6.21 -3.15
N PHE A 84 9.48 -5.52 -4.27
CA PHE A 84 10.55 -4.55 -4.49
C PHE A 84 10.49 -3.42 -3.47
N MET A 85 9.29 -2.85 -3.22
CA MET A 85 9.12 -1.78 -2.25
C MET A 85 9.56 -2.20 -0.85
N ILE A 86 9.15 -3.39 -0.41
CA ILE A 86 9.51 -3.90 0.92
C ILE A 86 11.02 -4.06 1.02
N ARG A 87 11.67 -4.57 -0.02
CA ARG A 87 13.14 -4.69 -0.05
C ARG A 87 13.80 -3.31 0.09
N GLN A 88 13.26 -2.31 -0.61
CA GLN A 88 13.77 -0.94 -0.52
C GLN A 88 13.60 -0.35 0.88
N LEU A 89 12.50 -0.65 1.56
CA LEU A 89 12.28 -0.20 2.94
C LEU A 89 13.35 -0.81 3.87
N HIS A 90 13.64 -2.10 3.71
CA HIS A 90 14.65 -2.78 4.53
C HIS A 90 16.04 -2.20 4.28
N GLU A 91 16.41 -1.97 3.03
CA GLU A 91 17.70 -1.37 2.71
C GLU A 91 17.81 0.06 3.21
N ALA A 92 16.75 0.85 3.04
CA ALA A 92 16.73 2.23 3.55
C ALA A 92 16.91 2.25 5.06
N ASN A 93 16.25 1.34 5.77
CA ASN A 93 16.37 1.25 7.22
C ASN A 93 17.77 0.85 7.64
N LEU A 94 18.34 -0.16 7.00
CA LEU A 94 19.67 -0.69 7.34
C LEU A 94 20.76 0.33 7.06
N LYS A 95 20.71 1.02 5.92
CA LYS A 95 21.75 1.94 5.45
C LYS A 95 21.44 3.41 5.75
N ASN A 96 20.27 3.69 6.34
CA ASN A 96 19.81 5.05 6.63
C ASN A 96 19.78 5.93 5.38
N GLU A 97 19.11 5.45 4.33
CA GLU A 97 19.04 6.11 3.02
C GLU A 97 17.62 6.64 2.73
N PRO A 98 17.35 7.95 3.01
CA PRO A 98 16.02 8.53 2.75
C PRO A 98 15.62 8.51 1.27
N ALA A 99 16.58 8.59 0.35
CA ALA A 99 16.29 8.59 -1.08
C ALA A 99 15.55 7.33 -1.53
N LYS A 100 15.80 6.18 -0.91
CA LYS A 100 15.10 4.94 -1.21
C LYS A 100 13.64 5.00 -0.78
N LEU A 101 13.36 5.69 0.33
CA LEU A 101 11.98 5.89 0.79
C LEU A 101 11.22 6.84 -0.15
N GLU A 102 11.88 7.89 -0.62
CA GLU A 102 11.30 8.83 -1.57
C GLU A 102 10.92 8.13 -2.89
N GLU A 103 11.76 7.22 -3.35
CA GLU A 103 11.48 6.41 -4.53
C GLU A 103 10.22 5.55 -4.35
N VAL A 104 10.09 4.88 -3.20
CA VAL A 104 8.90 4.08 -2.90
C VAL A 104 7.65 4.96 -2.79
N ILE A 105 7.75 6.11 -2.14
CA ILE A 105 6.64 7.06 -2.03
C ILE A 105 6.15 7.46 -3.42
N LYS A 106 7.07 7.79 -4.32
CA LYS A 106 6.71 8.19 -5.69
C LYS A 106 5.97 7.08 -6.43
N LEU A 107 6.44 5.85 -6.32
CA LEU A 107 5.76 4.69 -6.92
C LEU A 107 4.36 4.50 -6.34
N LEU A 108 4.22 4.58 -5.02
CA LEU A 108 2.93 4.46 -4.37
C LEU A 108 1.97 5.57 -4.80
N GLU A 109 2.46 6.81 -4.89
CA GLU A 109 1.64 7.93 -5.31
C GLU A 109 1.14 7.77 -6.75
N GLU A 110 2.01 7.33 -7.66
CA GLU A 110 1.64 7.08 -9.06
C GLU A 110 0.57 5.99 -9.18
N LEU A 111 0.76 4.87 -8.47
CA LEU A 111 -0.21 3.79 -8.47
C LEU A 111 -1.54 4.22 -7.84
N ASN A 112 -1.47 5.01 -6.77
CA ASN A 112 -2.66 5.48 -6.06
C ASN A 112 -3.53 6.38 -6.92
N GLN A 113 -2.94 7.17 -7.82
CA GLN A 113 -3.70 7.99 -8.76
C GLN A 113 -4.62 7.12 -9.62
N SER A 114 -4.11 5.98 -10.09
CA SER A 114 -4.90 5.03 -10.87
C SER A 114 -6.03 4.40 -10.04
N TRP A 115 -5.73 4.00 -8.80
CA TRP A 115 -6.74 3.43 -7.92
C TRP A 115 -7.83 4.44 -7.60
N LYS A 116 -7.48 5.69 -7.32
CA LYS A 116 -8.45 6.76 -7.05
C LYS A 116 -9.38 7.00 -8.23
N ALA A 117 -8.83 6.93 -9.44
CA ALA A 117 -9.63 7.15 -10.66
C ALA A 117 -10.72 6.09 -10.84
N ILE A 118 -10.46 4.83 -10.46
CA ILE A 118 -11.43 3.75 -10.64
C ILE A 118 -12.27 3.49 -9.38
N ALA A 119 -11.82 3.92 -8.21
CA ALA A 119 -12.59 3.79 -6.98
C ALA A 119 -13.78 4.75 -6.92
N GLY A 120 -13.73 5.80 -7.71
CA GLY A 120 -14.83 6.74 -7.92
C GLY A 120 -15.09 7.68 -6.77
#